data_4abff20050edc0dcea68d8821bd4c689
#
_entry.id   4abff20050edc0dcea68d8821bd4c689
#
_cell.length_a   1.000
_cell.length_b   1.000
_cell.length_c   1.000
_cell.angle_alpha   90.00
_cell.angle_beta   90.00
_cell.angle_gamma   90.00
#
_symmetry.space_group_name_H-M   'P 1'
#
loop_
_entity.id
_entity.type
_entity.pdbx_description
1 polymer ?
#
loop_
_entity_poly.entity_id
_entity_poly.type
_entity_poly.pdbx_seq_one_letter_code
_entity_poly.pdbx_strand_id
1 'polypeptide(L)'
;MHRIVLGAGHAFISGADAALLYASLAANGDTGSYPRWEGRVREVLGHHVFGLDDDTMESVVLRLLGERGLTLGLAESVTGGLVAGRITAVPGASAVFRGAVVSYASEVKFDLLGVPPGPVVSETAATAMAEGARRALGADVTVALTGVAGPAEQDGMPVGTLCVAVAGLAGGTLTQTFRLPGQREQMRQMSVITSLDMLRRQ
;
A
#
# COMPACT_ATOMS: atom_id res chain seq x y z
N MET A 1 -24.60 -12.39 3.62
CA MET A 1 -24.50 -11.02 4.15
C MET A 1 -23.27 -10.42 3.55
N HIS A 2 -23.42 -9.50 2.59
CA HIS A 2 -22.25 -8.89 1.91
C HIS A 2 -21.62 -7.80 2.77
N ARG A 3 -20.30 -7.65 2.71
CA ARG A 3 -19.53 -6.65 3.44
C ARG A 3 -18.77 -5.75 2.47
N ILE A 4 -18.75 -4.44 2.75
CA ILE A 4 -17.92 -3.49 2.03
C ILE A 4 -16.60 -3.40 2.78
N VAL A 5 -15.49 -3.52 2.06
CA VAL A 5 -14.15 -3.45 2.64
C VAL A 5 -13.52 -2.09 2.38
N LEU A 6 -13.09 -1.43 3.44
CA LEU A 6 -12.51 -0.09 3.41
C LEU A 6 -11.00 -0.15 3.56
N GLY A 7 -10.31 0.64 2.74
CA GLY A 7 -8.85 0.77 2.80
C GLY A 7 -8.38 1.43 4.09
N ALA A 8 -7.42 0.82 4.77
CA ALA A 8 -6.87 1.28 6.04
C ALA A 8 -5.77 2.34 5.90
N GLY A 9 -5.59 2.94 4.73
CA GLY A 9 -4.52 3.93 4.49
C GLY A 9 -4.75 5.29 5.15
N HIS A 10 -6.00 5.64 5.42
CA HIS A 10 -6.44 6.84 6.15
C HIS A 10 -7.78 6.59 6.83
N ALA A 11 -8.08 5.36 7.14
CA ALA A 11 -9.34 4.97 7.74
C ALA A 11 -9.39 5.23 9.25
N PHE A 12 -9.12 6.44 9.63
CA PHE A 12 -10.11 7.07 10.46
C PHE A 12 -11.10 7.71 9.48
N ILE A 13 -12.15 6.96 9.06
CA ILE A 13 -13.40 7.63 8.76
C ILE A 13 -13.56 8.57 9.95
N SER A 14 -13.46 9.88 9.72
CA SER A 14 -13.66 10.82 10.84
C SER A 14 -14.99 10.42 11.47
N GLY A 15 -15.13 10.56 12.78
CA GLY A 15 -16.42 10.26 13.42
C GLY A 15 -17.58 11.00 12.74
N ALA A 16 -17.28 12.12 12.03
CA ALA A 16 -18.21 12.87 11.21
C ALA A 16 -18.62 12.12 9.92
N ASP A 17 -17.68 11.48 9.21
CA ASP A 17 -17.99 10.74 7.97
C ASP A 17 -18.70 9.43 8.27
N ALA A 18 -18.35 8.74 9.37
CA ALA A 18 -19.08 7.58 9.87
C ALA A 18 -20.50 7.97 10.33
N ALA A 19 -20.66 9.11 10.98
CA ALA A 19 -21.95 9.62 11.38
C ALA A 19 -22.81 10.06 10.18
N LEU A 20 -22.21 10.69 9.17
CA LEU A 20 -22.87 11.04 7.90
C LEU A 20 -23.30 9.79 7.12
N LEU A 21 -22.44 8.77 7.07
CA LEU A 21 -22.79 7.49 6.48
C LEU A 21 -23.97 6.87 7.23
N TYR A 22 -23.88 6.78 8.56
CA TYR A 22 -24.94 6.21 9.40
C TYR A 22 -26.25 7.00 9.30
N ALA A 23 -26.17 8.33 9.33
CA ALA A 23 -27.34 9.21 9.18
C ALA A 23 -27.98 9.11 7.79
N SER A 24 -27.18 9.05 6.73
CA SER A 24 -27.65 8.84 5.37
C SER A 24 -28.32 7.48 5.19
N LEU A 25 -27.80 6.46 5.87
CA LEU A 25 -28.34 5.10 5.87
C LEU A 25 -29.65 5.00 6.69
N ALA A 26 -29.71 5.69 7.83
CA ALA A 26 -30.87 5.69 8.72
C ALA A 26 -32.03 6.58 8.23
N ALA A 27 -31.72 7.72 7.59
CA ALA A 27 -32.72 8.70 7.16
C ALA A 27 -33.64 8.24 6.02
N ASN A 28 -33.23 7.20 5.27
CA ASN A 28 -33.98 6.78 4.10
C ASN A 28 -34.91 5.59 4.31
N GLY A 29 -34.99 5.00 5.51
CA GLY A 29 -35.92 3.90 5.83
C GLY A 29 -35.86 2.72 4.84
N ASP A 30 -34.86 2.72 3.99
CA ASP A 30 -34.76 1.86 2.81
C ASP A 30 -33.98 0.61 3.17
N THR A 31 -34.72 -0.43 3.51
CA THR A 31 -34.21 -1.81 3.58
C THR A 31 -33.96 -2.38 2.18
N GLY A 32 -33.69 -1.52 1.20
CA GLY A 32 -33.51 -1.86 -0.21
C GLY A 32 -32.39 -2.85 -0.47
N SER A 33 -32.38 -3.40 -1.68
CA SER A 33 -31.41 -4.43 -2.09
C SER A 33 -29.97 -3.95 -1.99
N TYR A 34 -29.06 -4.85 -1.62
CA TYR A 34 -27.62 -4.65 -1.48
C TYR A 34 -26.94 -3.80 -2.59
N PRO A 35 -27.25 -3.96 -3.89
CA PRO A 35 -26.64 -3.15 -4.94
C PRO A 35 -26.88 -1.64 -4.79
N ARG A 36 -27.99 -1.23 -4.21
CA ARG A 36 -28.32 0.18 -4.00
C ARG A 36 -27.51 0.79 -2.85
N TRP A 37 -27.23 0.00 -1.82
CA TRP A 37 -26.39 0.39 -0.68
C TRP A 37 -24.94 0.53 -1.08
N GLU A 38 -24.41 -0.41 -1.85
CA GLU A 38 -23.04 -0.35 -2.37
C GLU A 38 -22.82 0.92 -3.19
N GLY A 39 -23.75 1.26 -4.09
CA GLY A 39 -23.67 2.48 -4.90
C GLY A 39 -23.56 3.73 -4.03
N ARG A 40 -24.41 3.86 -3.01
CA ARG A 40 -24.36 5.03 -2.10
C ARG A 40 -23.11 5.09 -1.24
N VAL A 41 -22.63 3.95 -0.77
CA VAL A 41 -21.37 3.90 0.01
C VAL A 41 -20.19 4.30 -0.87
N ARG A 42 -20.16 3.84 -2.13
CA ARG A 42 -19.14 4.24 -3.10
C ARG A 42 -19.23 5.72 -3.47
N GLU A 43 -20.43 6.29 -3.57
CA GLU A 43 -20.63 7.73 -3.80
C GLU A 43 -20.03 8.57 -2.66
N VAL A 44 -20.21 8.16 -1.40
CA VAL A 44 -19.74 8.89 -0.22
C VAL A 44 -18.26 8.64 0.06
N LEU A 45 -17.83 7.38 0.03
CA LEU A 45 -16.48 6.97 0.41
C LEU A 45 -15.51 6.86 -0.78
N GLY A 46 -16.03 6.83 -2.01
CA GLY A 46 -15.23 6.85 -3.25
C GLY A 46 -14.10 5.84 -3.24
N HIS A 47 -12.89 6.31 -3.43
CA HIS A 47 -11.68 5.50 -3.49
C HIS A 47 -11.30 4.79 -2.18
N HIS A 48 -11.94 5.12 -1.05
CA HIS A 48 -11.72 4.40 0.22
C HIS A 48 -12.33 3.00 0.21
N VAL A 49 -13.35 2.76 -0.64
CA VAL A 49 -13.88 1.41 -0.87
C VAL A 49 -12.98 0.71 -1.87
N PHE A 50 -12.26 -0.31 -1.43
CA PHE A 50 -11.35 -1.04 -2.32
C PHE A 50 -11.84 -2.43 -2.72
N GLY A 51 -12.75 -3.02 -1.96
CA GLY A 51 -13.21 -4.39 -2.21
C GLY A 51 -14.57 -4.68 -1.59
N LEU A 52 -15.03 -5.89 -1.79
CA LEU A 52 -16.27 -6.45 -1.29
C LEU A 52 -15.99 -7.79 -0.60
N ASP A 53 -16.82 -8.12 0.36
CA ASP A 53 -16.87 -9.42 1.05
C ASP A 53 -15.49 -9.86 1.63
N ASP A 54 -14.84 -10.82 0.99
CA ASP A 54 -13.56 -11.39 1.44
C ASP A 54 -12.35 -10.80 0.70
N ASP A 55 -12.55 -9.73 -0.11
CA ASP A 55 -11.46 -9.03 -0.74
C ASP A 55 -10.48 -8.50 0.31
N THR A 56 -9.20 -8.76 0.07
CA THR A 56 -8.10 -8.13 0.79
C THR A 56 -7.41 -7.10 -0.11
N MET A 57 -6.64 -6.19 0.45
CA MET A 57 -5.88 -5.22 -0.36
C MET A 57 -4.96 -5.95 -1.35
N GLU A 58 -4.36 -7.05 -0.89
CA GLU A 58 -3.46 -7.89 -1.68
C GLU A 58 -4.19 -8.56 -2.85
N SER A 59 -5.37 -9.15 -2.61
CA SER A 59 -6.15 -9.82 -3.66
C SER A 59 -6.62 -8.82 -4.71
N VAL A 60 -7.05 -7.64 -4.30
CA VAL A 60 -7.49 -6.58 -5.21
C VAL A 60 -6.33 -6.07 -6.06
N VAL A 61 -5.16 -5.81 -5.47
CA VAL A 61 -3.98 -5.36 -6.21
C VAL A 61 -3.54 -6.41 -7.24
N LEU A 62 -3.46 -7.68 -6.83
CA LEU A 62 -3.09 -8.76 -7.74
C LEU A 62 -4.08 -8.91 -8.89
N ARG A 63 -5.37 -8.83 -8.60
CA ARG A 63 -6.42 -8.88 -9.63
C ARG A 63 -6.29 -7.73 -10.62
N LEU A 64 -6.17 -6.48 -10.14
CA LEU A 64 -6.07 -5.30 -11.00
C LEU A 64 -4.82 -5.31 -11.88
N LEU A 65 -3.69 -5.80 -11.38
CA LEU A 65 -2.47 -5.95 -12.17
C LEU A 65 -2.61 -7.09 -13.19
N GLY A 66 -3.19 -8.22 -12.78
CA GLY A 66 -3.45 -9.35 -13.68
C GLY A 66 -4.38 -8.99 -14.82
N GLU A 67 -5.45 -8.22 -14.58
CA GLU A 67 -6.37 -7.70 -15.61
C GLU A 67 -5.66 -6.81 -16.63
N ARG A 68 -4.58 -6.12 -16.22
CA ARG A 68 -3.75 -5.27 -17.09
C ARG A 68 -2.56 -6.01 -17.71
N GLY A 69 -2.36 -7.29 -17.38
CA GLY A 69 -1.22 -8.07 -17.81
C GLY A 69 0.13 -7.59 -17.25
N LEU A 70 0.11 -6.92 -16.08
CA LEU A 70 1.29 -6.34 -15.43
C LEU A 70 1.79 -7.23 -14.31
N THR A 71 3.11 -7.27 -14.13
CA THR A 71 3.79 -7.99 -13.06
C THR A 71 4.26 -7.05 -11.96
N LEU A 72 4.27 -7.54 -10.70
CA LEU A 72 4.63 -6.81 -9.50
C LEU A 72 5.97 -7.25 -8.92
N GLY A 73 6.83 -6.30 -8.60
CA GLY A 73 8.02 -6.47 -7.78
C GLY A 73 7.96 -5.60 -6.51
N LEU A 74 8.73 -5.95 -5.50
CA LEU A 74 8.80 -5.19 -4.24
C LEU A 74 10.24 -4.91 -3.83
N ALA A 75 10.45 -3.73 -3.18
CA ALA A 75 11.65 -3.43 -2.41
C ALA A 75 11.25 -3.04 -0.99
N GLU A 76 11.57 -3.89 -0.04
CA GLU A 76 11.15 -3.72 1.35
C GLU A 76 12.32 -3.38 2.26
N SER A 77 12.12 -2.38 3.12
CA SER A 77 13.02 -2.05 4.21
C SER A 77 12.29 -2.14 5.55
N VAL A 78 11.50 -1.15 5.90
CA VAL A 78 10.81 -1.05 7.19
C VAL A 78 9.86 -2.21 7.47
N THR A 79 9.27 -2.78 6.45
CA THR A 79 8.34 -3.92 6.53
C THR A 79 9.04 -5.28 6.64
N GLY A 80 10.31 -5.38 6.16
CA GLY A 80 11.14 -6.56 6.36
C GLY A 80 10.59 -7.85 5.75
N GLY A 81 9.95 -7.78 4.58
CA GLY A 81 9.36 -8.93 3.89
C GLY A 81 7.86 -9.12 4.16
N LEU A 82 7.23 -8.27 4.97
CA LEU A 82 5.84 -8.43 5.35
C LEU A 82 4.88 -8.22 4.16
N VAL A 83 5.19 -7.29 3.24
CA VAL A 83 4.38 -7.08 2.03
C VAL A 83 4.42 -8.31 1.16
N ALA A 84 5.61 -8.84 0.89
CA ALA A 84 5.80 -10.07 0.11
C ALA A 84 5.08 -11.26 0.76
N GLY A 85 5.20 -11.42 2.08
CA GLY A 85 4.52 -12.48 2.82
C GLY A 85 2.99 -12.41 2.67
N ARG A 86 2.40 -11.21 2.73
CA ARG A 86 0.97 -11.04 2.55
C ARG A 86 0.52 -11.23 1.10
N ILE A 87 1.29 -10.77 0.12
CA ILE A 87 1.03 -11.01 -1.30
C ILE A 87 1.04 -12.52 -1.61
N THR A 88 2.05 -13.24 -1.12
CA THR A 88 2.19 -14.69 -1.38
C THR A 88 1.17 -15.55 -0.65
N ALA A 89 0.49 -15.03 0.36
CA ALA A 89 -0.63 -15.70 1.00
C ALA A 89 -1.89 -15.77 0.11
N VAL A 90 -1.97 -14.96 -0.95
CA VAL A 90 -3.11 -14.99 -1.88
C VAL A 90 -2.91 -16.10 -2.91
N PRO A 91 -3.84 -17.06 -3.03
CA PRO A 91 -3.77 -18.11 -4.05
C PRO A 91 -3.65 -17.52 -5.46
N GLY A 92 -2.72 -18.05 -6.27
CA GLY A 92 -2.49 -17.58 -7.63
C GLY A 92 -1.59 -16.34 -7.74
N ALA A 93 -1.05 -15.80 -6.64
CA ALA A 93 -0.17 -14.64 -6.65
C ALA A 93 1.02 -14.76 -7.63
N SER A 94 1.53 -15.98 -7.87
CA SER A 94 2.67 -16.25 -8.76
C SER A 94 2.43 -15.87 -10.22
N ALA A 95 1.18 -15.71 -10.65
CA ALA A 95 0.87 -15.22 -12.00
C ALA A 95 1.23 -13.74 -12.19
N VAL A 96 1.29 -12.96 -11.12
CA VAL A 96 1.52 -11.52 -11.12
C VAL A 96 2.79 -11.15 -10.37
N PHE A 97 3.06 -11.77 -9.24
CA PHE A 97 4.15 -11.41 -8.34
C PHE A 97 5.48 -12.04 -8.77
N ARG A 98 6.47 -11.20 -9.10
CA ARG A 98 7.82 -11.62 -9.53
C ARG A 98 8.76 -11.89 -8.36
N GLY A 99 8.56 -11.20 -7.23
CA GLY A 99 9.39 -11.35 -6.04
C GLY A 99 9.63 -10.04 -5.29
N ALA A 100 10.47 -10.11 -4.27
CA ALA A 100 10.82 -8.98 -3.43
C ALA A 100 12.30 -8.96 -3.10
N VAL A 101 12.86 -7.75 -3.01
CA VAL A 101 14.17 -7.49 -2.41
C VAL A 101 13.96 -6.91 -1.01
N VAL A 102 14.37 -7.65 0.02
CA VAL A 102 14.35 -7.15 1.39
C VAL A 102 15.72 -6.51 1.69
N SER A 103 15.80 -5.20 1.47
CA SER A 103 17.00 -4.40 1.66
C SER A 103 17.01 -3.77 3.06
N TYR A 104 17.15 -4.60 4.11
CA TYR A 104 17.02 -4.14 5.49
C TYR A 104 18.23 -3.33 5.95
N ALA A 105 19.45 -3.82 5.66
CA ALA A 105 20.67 -3.06 5.86
C ALA A 105 20.84 -1.99 4.78
N SER A 106 21.49 -0.87 5.11
CA SER A 106 21.68 0.25 4.17
C SER A 106 22.55 -0.14 2.98
N GLU A 107 23.59 -0.92 3.23
CA GLU A 107 24.52 -1.42 2.21
C GLU A 107 23.80 -2.21 1.12
N VAL A 108 22.80 -3.02 1.48
CA VAL A 108 21.98 -3.77 0.50
C VAL A 108 21.20 -2.83 -0.42
N LYS A 109 20.73 -1.68 0.11
CA LYS A 109 20.09 -0.65 -0.72
C LYS A 109 21.06 -0.07 -1.74
N PHE A 110 22.28 0.24 -1.30
CA PHE A 110 23.30 0.84 -2.15
C PHE A 110 23.79 -0.15 -3.22
N ASP A 111 24.20 -1.34 -2.79
CA ASP A 111 24.88 -2.31 -3.65
C ASP A 111 23.93 -3.02 -4.62
N LEU A 112 22.72 -3.38 -4.16
CA LEU A 112 21.80 -4.18 -4.96
C LEU A 112 20.75 -3.34 -5.71
N LEU A 113 20.27 -2.25 -5.08
CA LEU A 113 19.19 -1.44 -5.65
C LEU A 113 19.69 -0.14 -6.27
N GLY A 114 20.99 0.20 -6.09
CA GLY A 114 21.59 1.41 -6.63
C GLY A 114 21.10 2.69 -5.96
N VAL A 115 20.68 2.59 -4.69
CA VAL A 115 20.35 3.78 -3.90
C VAL A 115 21.62 4.58 -3.68
N PRO A 116 21.64 5.88 -3.96
CA PRO A 116 22.80 6.71 -3.68
C PRO A 116 23.15 6.74 -2.19
N PRO A 117 24.45 6.79 -1.82
CA PRO A 117 24.83 6.98 -0.43
C PRO A 117 24.22 8.23 0.17
N GLY A 118 23.63 8.12 1.37
CA GLY A 118 22.96 9.23 2.04
C GLY A 118 21.79 8.76 2.90
N PRO A 119 20.84 9.66 3.21
CA PRO A 119 19.66 9.32 3.97
C PRO A 119 18.81 8.24 3.28
N VAL A 120 18.60 7.11 3.96
CA VAL A 120 17.87 5.96 3.43
C VAL A 120 16.36 6.03 3.71
N VAL A 121 15.93 6.96 4.57
CA VAL A 121 14.52 7.27 4.82
C VAL A 121 14.18 8.58 4.11
N SER A 122 13.96 8.51 2.81
CA SER A 122 13.63 9.66 1.96
C SER A 122 12.88 9.21 0.71
N GLU A 123 12.20 10.15 0.04
CA GLU A 123 11.55 9.88 -1.26
C GLU A 123 12.58 9.53 -2.34
N THR A 124 13.76 10.16 -2.31
CA THR A 124 14.86 9.83 -3.22
C THR A 124 15.31 8.38 -3.05
N ALA A 125 15.50 7.92 -1.80
CA ALA A 125 15.85 6.53 -1.52
C ALA A 125 14.73 5.57 -1.94
N ALA A 126 13.46 5.88 -1.64
CA ALA A 126 12.32 5.08 -2.05
C ALA A 126 12.22 4.95 -3.58
N THR A 127 12.42 6.06 -4.32
CA THR A 127 12.46 6.06 -5.79
C THR A 127 13.56 5.16 -6.32
N ALA A 128 14.79 5.32 -5.83
CA ALA A 128 15.93 4.50 -6.26
C ALA A 128 15.71 3.02 -5.93
N MET A 129 15.14 2.71 -4.76
CA MET A 129 14.77 1.34 -4.38
C MET A 129 13.75 0.74 -5.36
N ALA A 130 12.69 1.50 -5.72
CA ALA A 130 11.67 1.03 -6.64
C ALA A 130 12.25 0.76 -8.04
N GLU A 131 12.99 1.70 -8.59
CA GLU A 131 13.64 1.55 -9.89
C GLU A 131 14.70 0.42 -9.89
N GLY A 132 15.47 0.29 -8.82
CA GLY A 132 16.44 -0.78 -8.64
C GLY A 132 15.79 -2.16 -8.60
N ALA A 133 14.73 -2.32 -7.83
CA ALA A 133 13.97 -3.56 -7.77
C ALA A 133 13.29 -3.90 -9.09
N ARG A 134 12.79 -2.88 -9.82
CA ARG A 134 12.20 -3.05 -11.13
C ARG A 134 13.20 -3.69 -12.11
N ARG A 135 14.43 -3.18 -12.13
CA ARG A 135 15.50 -3.77 -12.95
C ARG A 135 15.89 -5.17 -12.49
N ALA A 136 16.09 -5.35 -11.18
CA ALA A 136 16.57 -6.62 -10.62
C ALA A 136 15.56 -7.77 -10.79
N LEU A 137 14.26 -7.49 -10.67
CA LEU A 137 13.20 -8.48 -10.73
C LEU A 137 12.58 -8.63 -12.13
N GLY A 138 12.88 -7.71 -13.06
CA GLY A 138 12.23 -7.68 -14.37
C GLY A 138 10.71 -7.52 -14.26
N ALA A 139 10.25 -6.74 -13.28
CA ALA A 139 8.83 -6.49 -13.07
C ALA A 139 8.38 -5.24 -13.83
N ASP A 140 7.11 -5.23 -14.25
CA ASP A 140 6.52 -4.08 -14.94
C ASP A 140 6.29 -2.92 -13.98
N VAL A 141 5.77 -3.22 -12.80
CA VAL A 141 5.50 -2.27 -11.71
C VAL A 141 6.21 -2.72 -10.44
N THR A 142 6.77 -1.77 -9.70
CA THR A 142 7.40 -2.06 -8.41
C THR A 142 6.95 -1.08 -7.34
N VAL A 143 6.81 -1.59 -6.12
CA VAL A 143 6.56 -0.78 -4.93
C VAL A 143 7.75 -0.88 -3.99
N ALA A 144 8.25 0.27 -3.55
CA ALA A 144 9.32 0.36 -2.56
C ALA A 144 8.86 1.07 -1.28
N LEU A 145 9.33 0.57 -0.13
CA LEU A 145 9.00 1.11 1.18
C LEU A 145 10.26 1.27 2.02
N THR A 146 10.50 2.49 2.49
CA THR A 146 11.49 2.78 3.52
C THR A 146 10.87 3.65 4.61
N GLY A 147 11.32 3.54 5.86
CA GLY A 147 10.68 4.28 6.93
C GLY A 147 11.25 4.00 8.31
N VAL A 148 10.72 4.68 9.31
CA VAL A 148 11.16 4.64 10.71
C VAL A 148 10.07 4.03 11.58
N ALA A 149 10.18 2.75 11.91
CA ALA A 149 9.23 2.08 12.81
C ALA A 149 9.55 2.30 14.30
N GLY A 150 10.69 2.93 14.62
CA GLY A 150 11.11 3.20 15.99
C GLY A 150 11.87 2.03 16.67
N PRO A 151 12.27 2.21 17.94
CA PRO A 151 11.84 3.29 18.85
C PRO A 151 12.55 4.64 18.63
N ALA A 152 13.73 4.66 18.00
CA ALA A 152 14.49 5.88 17.71
C ALA A 152 14.16 6.44 16.31
N GLU A 153 14.41 7.73 16.13
CA GLU A 153 14.44 8.36 14.81
C GLU A 153 15.61 7.86 13.96
N GLN A 154 15.54 8.03 12.66
CA GLN A 154 16.58 7.70 11.71
C GLN A 154 16.68 8.77 10.61
N ASP A 155 17.90 9.15 10.22
CA ASP A 155 18.16 10.16 9.17
C ASP A 155 17.46 11.51 9.43
N GLY A 156 17.26 11.88 10.70
CA GLY A 156 16.48 13.05 11.10
C GLY A 156 14.98 12.89 10.89
N MET A 157 14.53 11.73 10.47
CA MET A 157 13.10 11.43 10.29
C MET A 157 12.53 10.80 11.56
N PRO A 158 11.43 11.35 12.08
CA PRO A 158 10.80 10.86 13.29
C PRO A 158 10.09 9.52 13.09
N VAL A 159 9.90 8.80 14.20
CA VAL A 159 9.15 7.52 14.24
C VAL A 159 7.77 7.68 13.60
N GLY A 160 7.35 6.72 12.79
CA GLY A 160 6.12 6.75 12.02
C GLY A 160 6.27 7.30 10.59
N THR A 161 7.46 7.80 10.21
CA THR A 161 7.72 8.22 8.82
C THR A 161 7.77 7.00 7.92
N LEU A 162 7.02 7.04 6.82
CA LEU A 162 7.01 6.05 5.75
C LEU A 162 7.15 6.75 4.41
N CYS A 163 8.20 6.46 3.66
CA CYS A 163 8.34 6.87 2.26
C CYS A 163 8.02 5.69 1.35
N VAL A 164 7.09 5.88 0.44
CA VAL A 164 6.67 4.88 -0.55
C VAL A 164 6.96 5.39 -1.94
N ALA A 165 7.42 4.52 -2.82
CA ALA A 165 7.55 4.80 -4.25
C ALA A 165 6.88 3.69 -5.07
N VAL A 166 6.22 4.08 -6.16
CA VAL A 166 5.67 3.16 -7.18
C VAL A 166 6.29 3.51 -8.51
N ALA A 167 7.08 2.59 -9.06
CA ALA A 167 7.74 2.74 -10.37
C ALA A 167 7.08 1.88 -11.43
N GLY A 168 7.29 2.21 -12.71
CA GLY A 168 6.72 1.49 -13.85
C GLY A 168 5.37 2.03 -14.32
N LEU A 169 4.93 3.17 -13.81
CA LEU A 169 3.72 3.86 -14.24
C LEU A 169 3.98 4.74 -15.47
N ALA A 170 2.96 4.96 -16.29
CA ALA A 170 3.06 5.77 -17.49
C ALA A 170 3.52 7.23 -17.24
N GLY A 171 3.24 7.77 -16.04
CA GLY A 171 3.63 9.11 -15.62
C GLY A 171 5.00 9.21 -14.94
N GLY A 172 5.78 8.13 -14.90
CA GLY A 172 7.04 8.05 -14.15
C GLY A 172 6.87 7.42 -12.77
N THR A 173 7.88 7.58 -11.91
CA THR A 173 7.84 7.06 -10.54
C THR A 173 7.09 8.01 -9.62
N LEU A 174 6.02 7.54 -9.01
CA LEU A 174 5.25 8.27 -8.02
C LEU A 174 5.86 8.03 -6.64
N THR A 175 6.07 9.11 -5.86
CA THR A 175 6.54 9.01 -4.47
C THR A 175 5.62 9.77 -3.53
N GLN A 176 5.53 9.28 -2.31
CA GLN A 176 4.78 9.97 -1.25
C GLN A 176 5.33 9.59 0.13
N THR A 177 5.40 10.61 1.00
CA THR A 177 5.74 10.44 2.41
C THR A 177 4.49 10.49 3.28
N PHE A 178 4.35 9.51 4.16
CA PHE A 178 3.26 9.38 5.11
C PHE A 178 3.75 9.50 6.54
N ARG A 179 2.83 9.87 7.42
CA ARG A 179 3.02 9.86 8.86
C ARG A 179 2.05 8.87 9.48
N LEU A 180 2.54 7.70 9.83
CA LEU A 180 1.72 6.63 10.38
C LEU A 180 1.80 6.65 11.92
N PRO A 181 0.65 6.52 12.61
CA PRO A 181 0.61 6.41 14.06
C PRO A 181 0.97 5.01 14.53
N GLY A 182 1.10 4.86 15.85
CA GLY A 182 1.20 3.57 16.51
C GLY A 182 2.64 3.13 16.83
N GLN A 183 2.73 1.96 17.44
CA GLN A 183 3.99 1.32 17.77
C GLN A 183 4.56 0.56 16.56
N ARG A 184 5.79 0.09 16.67
CA ARG A 184 6.56 -0.56 15.61
C ARG A 184 5.77 -1.58 14.79
N GLU A 185 5.08 -2.52 15.44
CA GLU A 185 4.32 -3.55 14.70
C GLU A 185 3.11 -2.97 13.98
N GLN A 186 2.37 -2.08 14.62
CA GLN A 186 1.22 -1.39 14.00
C GLN A 186 1.66 -0.57 12.78
N MET A 187 2.76 0.19 12.92
CA MET A 187 3.32 0.98 11.83
C MET A 187 3.70 0.09 10.63
N ARG A 188 4.34 -1.07 10.87
CA ARG A 188 4.68 -2.02 9.80
C ARG A 188 3.44 -2.57 9.10
N GLN A 189 2.40 -2.98 9.85
CA GLN A 189 1.13 -3.45 9.27
C GLN A 189 0.44 -2.36 8.44
N MET A 190 0.39 -1.15 8.96
CA MET A 190 -0.17 0.00 8.24
C MET A 190 0.63 0.34 6.99
N SER A 191 1.95 0.20 7.02
CA SER A 191 2.82 0.43 5.86
C SER A 191 2.48 -0.50 4.69
N VAL A 192 2.14 -1.76 4.97
CA VAL A 192 1.68 -2.71 3.93
C VAL A 192 0.43 -2.17 3.23
N ILE A 193 -0.60 -1.86 4.01
CA ILE A 193 -1.88 -1.40 3.46
C ILE A 193 -1.69 -0.07 2.71
N THR A 194 -0.97 0.90 3.31
CA THR A 194 -0.73 2.21 2.70
C THR A 194 -0.02 2.10 1.35
N SER A 195 1.00 1.25 1.26
CA SER A 195 1.77 1.09 0.02
C SER A 195 0.97 0.40 -1.08
N LEU A 196 0.21 -0.64 -0.75
CA LEU A 196 -0.64 -1.33 -1.70
C LEU A 196 -1.83 -0.47 -2.14
N ASP A 197 -2.41 0.35 -1.24
CA ASP A 197 -3.47 1.29 -1.60
C ASP A 197 -2.96 2.41 -2.51
N MET A 198 -1.73 2.89 -2.29
CA MET A 198 -1.08 3.85 -3.20
C MET A 198 -0.94 3.27 -4.62
N LEU A 199 -0.51 2.01 -4.75
CA LEU A 199 -0.45 1.32 -6.03
C LEU A 199 -1.83 1.13 -6.66
N ARG A 200 -2.81 0.65 -5.88
CA ARG A 200 -4.17 0.38 -6.35
C ARG A 200 -4.84 1.58 -7.01
N ARG A 201 -4.51 2.78 -6.56
CA ARG A 201 -5.11 4.04 -7.06
C ARG A 201 -4.53 4.52 -8.40
N GLN A 202 -3.52 3.83 -8.95
CA GLN A 202 -2.90 4.15 -10.25
C GLN A 202 -3.56 3.35 -11.37
#